data_9ef400460dd8d3c6a973a7380d9ce9ce
#
_entry.id   9ef400460dd8d3c6a973a7380d9ce9ce
#
_cell.length_a   1.000
_cell.length_b   1.000
_cell.length_c   1.000
_cell.angle_alpha   90.00
_cell.angle_beta   90.00
_cell.angle_gamma   90.00
#
_symmetry.space_group_name_H-M   'P 1'
#
loop_
_entity.id
_entity.type
_entity.pdbx_description
1 polymer ?
#
loop_
_entity_poly.entity_id
_entity_poly.type
_entity_poly.pdbx_seq_one_letter_code
_entity_poly.pdbx_strand_id
1 'polypeptide(L)'
;MAEFSFVFLDCEFGGLDPELHDITEIGVIVTDERLAELGEREWKVAARAERITPTSIEISGYDAAVWAKEAVPVRQALTELAALLPKNCKVVPAGQNVRMDVMFLERAYKNCGIAWPFDYHVIDLATLFYAWSLVAGEKVEALSLRQAATRAGLAQNKVAHRALADARLTLETFRHYVGRLSPRDPRDEAPTPVA
;
A
#
# COMPACT_ATOMS: atom_id res chain seq x y z
N MET A 1 4.92 -23.94 11.09
CA MET A 1 4.66 -22.53 11.47
C MET A 1 3.76 -21.94 10.39
N ALA A 2 2.84 -21.08 10.74
CA ALA A 2 2.03 -20.42 9.71
C ALA A 2 2.97 -19.44 8.96
N GLU A 3 3.14 -19.68 7.68
CA GLU A 3 3.86 -18.77 6.81
C GLU A 3 2.99 -17.55 6.53
N PHE A 4 3.61 -16.39 6.45
CA PHE A 4 2.96 -15.14 6.09
C PHE A 4 3.29 -14.77 4.65
N SER A 5 2.34 -14.13 4.00
CA SER A 5 2.54 -13.37 2.78
C SER A 5 2.01 -11.96 3.03
N PHE A 6 2.66 -10.95 2.48
CA PHE A 6 2.20 -9.58 2.59
C PHE A 6 1.69 -9.10 1.25
N VAL A 7 0.62 -8.32 1.30
CA VAL A 7 0.10 -7.63 0.11
C VAL A 7 0.26 -6.14 0.33
N PHE A 8 1.30 -5.58 -0.29
CA PHE A 8 1.44 -4.14 -0.35
C PHE A 8 0.40 -3.60 -1.31
N LEU A 9 -0.53 -2.85 -0.77
CA LEU A 9 -1.67 -2.34 -1.51
C LEU A 9 -1.86 -0.85 -1.27
N ASP A 10 -2.38 -0.21 -2.28
CA ASP A 10 -2.85 1.16 -2.28
C ASP A 10 -4.09 1.24 -3.15
N CYS A 11 -5.05 2.05 -2.78
CA CYS A 11 -6.27 2.26 -3.53
C CYS A 11 -6.53 3.74 -3.73
N GLU A 12 -7.06 4.09 -4.90
CA GLU A 12 -7.62 5.40 -5.15
C GLU A 12 -9.14 5.37 -4.92
N PHE A 13 -9.66 6.44 -4.33
CA PHE A 13 -11.06 6.52 -3.91
C PHE A 13 -11.76 7.74 -4.48
N GLY A 14 -13.06 7.65 -4.66
CA GLY A 14 -13.93 8.78 -4.98
C GLY A 14 -14.08 9.80 -3.85
N GLY A 15 -13.58 9.50 -2.64
CA GLY A 15 -13.61 10.35 -1.45
C GLY A 15 -13.22 9.56 -0.21
N LEU A 16 -13.46 10.08 0.98
CA LEU A 16 -12.92 9.55 2.23
C LEU A 16 -13.87 8.63 3.03
N ASP A 17 -15.12 8.48 2.60
CA ASP A 17 -16.13 7.70 3.30
C ASP A 17 -16.53 6.47 2.45
N PRO A 18 -16.24 5.23 2.90
CA PRO A 18 -16.55 4.02 2.14
C PRO A 18 -18.06 3.78 1.96
N GLU A 19 -18.93 4.41 2.77
CA GLU A 19 -20.38 4.32 2.59
C GLU A 19 -20.87 5.23 1.45
N LEU A 20 -20.17 6.34 1.19
CA LEU A 20 -20.56 7.37 0.23
C LEU A 20 -19.76 7.32 -1.08
N HIS A 21 -18.55 6.79 -1.05
CA HIS A 21 -17.63 6.84 -2.19
C HIS A 21 -17.24 5.44 -2.68
N ASP A 22 -16.88 5.35 -3.95
CA ASP A 22 -16.46 4.11 -4.57
C ASP A 22 -14.91 4.06 -4.69
N ILE A 23 -14.36 2.85 -4.78
CA ILE A 23 -12.98 2.63 -5.18
C ILE A 23 -12.87 2.91 -6.68
N THR A 24 -11.84 3.66 -7.09
CA THR A 24 -11.59 3.97 -8.50
C THR A 24 -10.38 3.22 -9.07
N GLU A 25 -9.41 2.86 -8.23
CA GLU A 25 -8.24 2.08 -8.63
C GLU A 25 -7.76 1.19 -7.49
N ILE A 26 -7.20 0.04 -7.79
CA ILE A 26 -6.58 -0.88 -6.83
C ILE A 26 -5.23 -1.28 -7.40
N GLY A 27 -4.14 -1.04 -6.65
CA GLY A 27 -2.81 -1.51 -6.96
C GLY A 27 -2.31 -2.45 -5.87
N VAL A 28 -1.74 -3.60 -6.25
CA VAL A 28 -1.23 -4.57 -5.28
C VAL A 28 0.09 -5.18 -5.74
N ILE A 29 0.95 -5.46 -4.76
CA ILE A 29 2.16 -6.26 -4.91
C ILE A 29 2.15 -7.32 -3.83
N VAL A 30 2.09 -8.58 -4.23
CA VAL A 30 2.12 -9.73 -3.33
C VAL A 30 3.58 -10.11 -3.08
N THR A 31 3.95 -10.31 -1.82
CA THR A 31 5.30 -10.74 -1.43
C THR A 31 5.26 -11.94 -0.50
N ASP A 32 6.36 -12.64 -0.40
CA ASP A 32 6.60 -13.61 0.65
C ASP A 32 6.95 -12.94 2.00
N GLU A 33 7.25 -13.73 3.03
CA GLU A 33 7.64 -13.25 4.36
C GLU A 33 8.97 -12.50 4.39
N ARG A 34 9.81 -12.64 3.35
CA ARG A 34 11.09 -11.96 3.18
C ARG A 34 10.99 -10.74 2.27
N LEU A 35 9.76 -10.36 1.91
CA LEU A 35 9.45 -9.27 1.00
C LEU A 35 9.93 -9.51 -0.45
N ALA A 36 10.19 -10.75 -0.87
CA ALA A 36 10.42 -11.08 -2.27
C ALA A 36 9.08 -11.09 -3.02
N GLU A 37 9.05 -10.44 -4.18
CA GLU A 37 7.82 -10.27 -4.95
C GLU A 37 7.38 -11.58 -5.59
N LEU A 38 6.10 -11.93 -5.44
CA LEU A 38 5.45 -13.09 -6.01
C LEU A 38 4.55 -12.72 -7.20
N GLY A 39 4.08 -11.49 -7.27
CA GLY A 39 3.26 -10.96 -8.35
C GLY A 39 2.72 -9.57 -8.04
N GLU A 40 2.29 -8.88 -9.08
CA GLU A 40 1.65 -7.57 -8.96
C GLU A 40 0.47 -7.44 -9.92
N ARG A 41 -0.44 -6.54 -9.61
CA ARG A 41 -1.57 -6.20 -10.46
C ARG A 41 -2.13 -4.82 -10.15
N GLU A 42 -2.68 -4.18 -11.19
CA GLU A 42 -3.45 -2.95 -11.09
C GLU A 42 -4.80 -3.16 -11.77
N TRP A 43 -5.85 -2.57 -11.20
CA TRP A 43 -7.18 -2.50 -11.80
C TRP A 43 -7.69 -1.08 -11.71
N LYS A 44 -8.11 -0.53 -12.85
CA LYS A 44 -9.07 0.57 -12.83
C LYS A 44 -10.45 -0.02 -12.53
N VAL A 45 -11.14 0.54 -11.57
CA VAL A 45 -12.43 0.03 -11.08
C VAL A 45 -13.56 0.93 -11.54
N ALA A 46 -14.60 0.36 -12.09
CA ALA A 46 -15.79 1.10 -12.50
C ALA A 46 -16.49 1.69 -11.27
N ALA A 47 -16.52 3.00 -11.19
CA ALA A 47 -17.11 3.78 -10.12
C ALA A 47 -18.26 4.64 -10.63
N ARG A 48 -19.23 4.92 -9.77
CA ARG A 48 -20.38 5.77 -10.09
C ARG A 48 -19.97 7.24 -9.99
N ALA A 49 -20.29 8.04 -11.00
CA ALA A 49 -19.87 9.44 -11.07
C ALA A 49 -20.29 10.26 -9.83
N GLU A 50 -21.50 10.02 -9.30
CA GLU A 50 -22.03 10.67 -8.11
C GLU A 50 -21.33 10.26 -6.81
N ARG A 51 -20.46 9.26 -6.87
CA ARG A 51 -19.67 8.78 -5.73
C ARG A 51 -18.19 9.17 -5.83
N ILE A 52 -17.87 10.08 -6.74
CA ILE A 52 -16.54 10.62 -6.93
C ILE A 52 -16.58 12.13 -6.71
N THR A 53 -15.82 12.63 -5.76
CA THR A 53 -15.74 14.08 -5.46
C THR A 53 -14.79 14.79 -6.43
N PRO A 54 -15.01 16.09 -6.73
CA PRO A 54 -14.06 16.86 -7.54
C PRO A 54 -12.62 16.83 -6.98
N THR A 55 -12.50 16.91 -5.65
CA THR A 55 -11.19 16.88 -4.97
C THR A 55 -10.45 15.55 -5.21
N SER A 56 -11.15 14.41 -5.16
CA SER A 56 -10.49 13.13 -5.43
C SER A 56 -10.06 12.98 -6.89
N ILE A 57 -10.80 13.54 -7.84
CA ILE A 57 -10.40 13.59 -9.25
C ILE A 57 -9.08 14.34 -9.43
N GLU A 58 -8.92 15.50 -8.76
CA GLU A 58 -7.70 16.31 -8.83
C GLU A 58 -6.50 15.60 -8.22
N ILE A 59 -6.70 14.81 -7.16
CA ILE A 59 -5.63 14.09 -6.45
C ILE A 59 -5.20 12.83 -7.20
N SER A 60 -6.16 11.97 -7.57
CA SER A 60 -5.88 10.64 -8.17
C SER A 60 -5.61 10.72 -9.68
N GLY A 61 -5.94 11.84 -10.33
CA GLY A 61 -5.88 11.94 -11.79
C GLY A 61 -6.91 11.05 -12.50
N TYR A 62 -8.05 10.78 -11.84
CA TYR A 62 -9.15 10.04 -12.45
C TYR A 62 -9.63 10.74 -13.72
N ASP A 63 -9.65 10.01 -14.83
CA ASP A 63 -10.17 10.44 -16.13
C ASP A 63 -11.35 9.55 -16.53
N ALA A 64 -12.55 10.12 -16.54
CA ALA A 64 -13.77 9.40 -16.86
C ALA A 64 -13.73 8.73 -18.25
N ALA A 65 -13.05 9.34 -19.25
CA ALA A 65 -12.96 8.78 -20.59
C ALA A 65 -12.02 7.58 -20.65
N VAL A 66 -10.95 7.59 -19.85
CA VAL A 66 -10.03 6.45 -19.69
C VAL A 66 -10.70 5.33 -18.92
N TRP A 67 -11.32 5.64 -17.77
CA TRP A 67 -12.02 4.63 -16.96
C TRP A 67 -13.17 3.98 -17.70
N ALA A 68 -13.93 4.73 -18.52
CA ALA A 68 -15.00 4.15 -19.32
C ALA A 68 -14.54 3.06 -20.30
N LYS A 69 -13.25 3.05 -20.68
CA LYS A 69 -12.69 2.06 -21.61
C LYS A 69 -11.95 0.93 -20.90
N GLU A 70 -11.31 1.21 -19.78
CA GLU A 70 -10.35 0.31 -19.15
C GLU A 70 -10.83 -0.27 -17.80
N ALA A 71 -11.81 0.39 -17.16
CA ALA A 71 -12.25 -0.04 -15.85
C ALA A 71 -13.07 -1.33 -15.91
N VAL A 72 -12.80 -2.21 -14.95
CA VAL A 72 -13.55 -3.44 -14.74
C VAL A 72 -14.55 -3.28 -13.60
N PRO A 73 -15.64 -4.08 -13.57
CA PRO A 73 -16.53 -4.11 -12.43
C PRO A 73 -15.78 -4.44 -11.14
N VAL A 74 -16.12 -3.78 -10.02
CA VAL A 74 -15.47 -4.02 -8.72
C VAL A 74 -15.46 -5.50 -8.33
N ARG A 75 -16.55 -6.24 -8.58
CA ARG A 75 -16.60 -7.70 -8.34
C ARG A 75 -15.51 -8.46 -9.09
N GLN A 76 -15.23 -8.09 -10.33
CA GLN A 76 -14.18 -8.73 -11.13
C GLN A 76 -12.80 -8.44 -10.52
N ALA A 77 -12.49 -7.18 -10.22
CA ALA A 77 -11.23 -6.80 -9.59
C ALA A 77 -10.99 -7.56 -8.27
N LEU A 78 -12.01 -7.63 -7.40
CA LEU A 78 -11.91 -8.34 -6.12
C LEU A 78 -11.75 -9.87 -6.29
N THR A 79 -12.40 -10.46 -7.29
CA THR A 79 -12.27 -11.89 -7.58
C THR A 79 -10.87 -12.21 -8.10
N GLU A 80 -10.36 -11.39 -9.01
CA GLU A 80 -9.00 -11.53 -9.55
C GLU A 80 -7.94 -11.29 -8.46
N LEU A 81 -8.16 -10.30 -7.58
CA LEU A 81 -7.30 -10.05 -6.42
C LEU A 81 -7.26 -11.29 -5.51
N ALA A 82 -8.41 -11.83 -5.12
CA ALA A 82 -8.45 -13.04 -4.29
C ALA A 82 -7.80 -14.26 -4.95
N ALA A 83 -7.83 -14.34 -6.29
CA ALA A 83 -7.19 -15.42 -7.05
C ALA A 83 -5.65 -15.26 -7.13
N LEU A 84 -5.15 -14.02 -7.02
CA LEU A 84 -3.70 -13.73 -7.00
C LEU A 84 -3.03 -14.11 -5.68
N LEU A 85 -3.81 -14.18 -4.59
CA LEU A 85 -3.27 -14.40 -3.25
C LEU A 85 -2.84 -15.86 -3.02
N PRO A 86 -1.71 -16.10 -2.29
CA PRO A 86 -1.31 -17.44 -1.87
C PRO A 86 -2.37 -18.10 -0.98
N LYS A 87 -2.61 -19.40 -1.20
CA LYS A 87 -3.70 -20.14 -0.52
C LYS A 87 -3.30 -20.85 0.76
N ASN A 88 -2.00 -21.04 1.01
CA ASN A 88 -1.50 -21.91 2.08
C ASN A 88 -0.80 -21.12 3.21
N CYS A 89 -1.01 -19.83 3.29
CA CYS A 89 -0.43 -18.95 4.30
C CYS A 89 -1.43 -17.87 4.72
N LYS A 90 -1.10 -17.14 5.79
CA LYS A 90 -1.84 -15.95 6.21
C LYS A 90 -1.43 -14.78 5.33
N VAL A 91 -2.38 -14.17 4.67
CA VAL A 91 -2.16 -13.01 3.80
C VAL A 91 -2.49 -11.74 4.57
N VAL A 92 -1.49 -10.91 4.82
CA VAL A 92 -1.59 -9.70 5.64
C VAL A 92 -1.53 -8.47 4.74
N PRO A 93 -2.53 -7.56 4.79
CA PRO A 93 -2.45 -6.27 4.11
C PRO A 93 -1.31 -5.42 4.65
N ALA A 94 -0.54 -4.82 3.75
CA ALA A 94 0.53 -3.88 4.07
C ALA A 94 0.39 -2.63 3.21
N GLY A 95 0.71 -1.46 3.73
CA GLY A 95 0.55 -0.22 2.97
C GLY A 95 0.98 1.02 3.74
N GLN A 96 0.68 2.18 3.18
CA GLN A 96 0.84 3.47 3.84
C GLN A 96 -0.53 3.95 4.31
N ASN A 97 -0.76 4.06 5.62
CA ASN A 97 -2.10 4.34 6.17
C ASN A 97 -3.14 3.32 5.67
N VAL A 98 -2.72 2.08 5.58
CA VAL A 98 -3.43 0.94 4.96
C VAL A 98 -4.83 0.68 5.53
N ARG A 99 -5.13 1.24 6.70
CA ARG A 99 -6.47 1.13 7.30
C ARG A 99 -7.57 1.68 6.38
N MET A 100 -7.29 2.78 5.66
CA MET A 100 -8.27 3.36 4.74
C MET A 100 -8.59 2.37 3.61
N ASP A 101 -7.55 1.80 3.04
CA ASP A 101 -7.68 0.80 1.95
C ASP A 101 -8.47 -0.42 2.41
N VAL A 102 -8.13 -0.94 3.59
CA VAL A 102 -8.82 -2.09 4.19
C VAL A 102 -10.30 -1.78 4.40
N MET A 103 -10.66 -0.61 4.93
CA MET A 103 -12.07 -0.22 5.14
C MET A 103 -12.88 -0.21 3.83
N PHE A 104 -12.32 0.35 2.77
CA PHE A 104 -12.97 0.38 1.46
C PHE A 104 -13.07 -1.02 0.85
N LEU A 105 -12.00 -1.81 0.92
CA LEU A 105 -11.98 -3.18 0.42
C LEU A 105 -12.96 -4.08 1.19
N GLU A 106 -12.97 -4.05 2.54
CA GLU A 106 -13.93 -4.81 3.36
C GLU A 106 -15.37 -4.51 2.96
N ARG A 107 -15.67 -3.22 2.77
CA ARG A 107 -17.00 -2.79 2.31
C ARG A 107 -17.30 -3.34 0.91
N ALA A 108 -16.36 -3.27 0.00
CA ALA A 108 -16.53 -3.75 -1.38
C ALA A 108 -16.71 -5.27 -1.42
N TYR A 109 -15.89 -6.04 -0.69
CA TYR A 109 -16.03 -7.51 -0.56
C TYR A 109 -17.39 -7.89 0.02
N LYS A 110 -17.81 -7.23 1.10
CA LYS A 110 -19.13 -7.44 1.71
C LYS A 110 -20.28 -7.17 0.73
N ASN A 111 -20.24 -6.03 0.03
CA ASN A 111 -21.27 -5.67 -0.94
C ASN A 111 -21.32 -6.61 -2.14
N CYS A 112 -20.19 -7.18 -2.52
CA CYS A 112 -20.11 -8.19 -3.56
C CYS A 112 -20.46 -9.60 -3.07
N GLY A 113 -20.64 -9.84 -1.78
CA GLY A 113 -20.87 -11.18 -1.24
C GLY A 113 -19.69 -12.13 -1.48
N ILE A 114 -18.47 -11.58 -1.49
CA ILE A 114 -17.21 -12.34 -1.62
C ILE A 114 -16.57 -12.42 -0.24
N ALA A 115 -16.06 -13.59 0.12
CA ALA A 115 -15.39 -13.77 1.41
C ALA A 115 -14.13 -12.90 1.49
N TRP A 116 -13.89 -12.30 2.66
CA TRP A 116 -12.68 -11.53 2.95
C TRP A 116 -11.45 -12.44 2.90
N PRO A 117 -10.45 -12.15 2.04
CA PRO A 117 -9.36 -13.09 1.82
C PRO A 117 -8.13 -12.83 2.70
N PHE A 118 -8.12 -11.76 3.50
CA PHE A 118 -6.96 -11.32 4.25
C PHE A 118 -7.06 -11.67 5.74
N ASP A 119 -5.92 -11.71 6.41
CA ASP A 119 -5.83 -11.74 7.87
C ASP A 119 -6.37 -10.41 8.45
N TYR A 120 -6.74 -10.42 9.73
CA TYR A 120 -7.26 -9.23 10.41
C TYR A 120 -6.16 -8.23 10.83
N HIS A 121 -4.89 -8.66 10.82
CA HIS A 121 -3.77 -7.77 11.08
C HIS A 121 -3.46 -6.93 9.83
N VAL A 122 -2.81 -5.80 10.07
CA VAL A 122 -2.26 -4.94 9.02
C VAL A 122 -0.83 -4.54 9.36
N ILE A 123 -0.03 -4.28 8.35
CA ILE A 123 1.31 -3.72 8.49
C ILE A 123 1.32 -2.34 7.83
N ASP A 124 1.66 -1.31 8.63
CA ASP A 124 1.61 0.08 8.21
C ASP A 124 3.01 0.71 8.18
N LEU A 125 3.39 1.25 7.02
CA LEU A 125 4.66 1.92 6.83
C LEU A 125 4.81 3.15 7.74
N ALA A 126 3.75 3.90 8.00
CA ALA A 126 3.81 5.08 8.87
C ALA A 126 4.28 4.70 10.29
N THR A 127 3.80 3.55 10.80
CA THR A 127 4.23 3.04 12.11
C THR A 127 5.70 2.64 12.11
N LEU A 128 6.15 1.92 11.08
CA LEU A 128 7.56 1.53 10.93
C LEU A 128 8.47 2.74 10.81
N PHE A 129 8.10 3.70 9.96
CA PHE A 129 8.84 4.95 9.76
C PHE A 129 8.95 5.77 11.05
N TYR A 130 7.85 5.90 11.80
CA TYR A 130 7.85 6.60 13.07
C TYR A 130 8.77 5.92 14.10
N ALA A 131 8.61 4.61 14.27
CA ALA A 131 9.43 3.83 15.21
C ALA A 131 10.92 3.92 14.88
N TRP A 132 11.27 3.78 13.59
CA TRP A 132 12.65 3.93 13.14
C TRP A 132 13.18 5.34 13.41
N SER A 133 12.43 6.38 13.07
CA SER A 133 12.84 7.78 13.30
C SER A 133 13.06 8.08 14.78
N LEU A 134 12.20 7.52 15.67
CA LEU A 134 12.37 7.68 17.11
C LEU A 134 13.69 7.07 17.60
N VAL A 135 14.02 5.87 17.15
CA VAL A 135 15.28 5.19 17.51
C VAL A 135 16.50 5.93 16.93
N ALA A 136 16.37 6.48 15.72
CA ALA A 136 17.42 7.27 15.08
C ALA A 136 17.58 8.69 15.69
N GLY A 137 16.72 9.11 16.60
CA GLY A 137 16.71 10.47 17.16
C GLY A 137 16.30 11.55 16.15
N GLU A 138 15.58 11.17 15.10
CA GLU A 138 15.17 12.08 14.05
C GLU A 138 13.76 12.64 14.29
N LYS A 139 13.57 13.93 13.99
CA LYS A 139 12.25 14.57 14.06
C LYS A 139 11.39 14.17 12.87
N VAL A 140 10.17 13.70 13.15
CA VAL A 140 9.14 13.42 12.14
C VAL A 140 8.21 14.62 12.02
N GLU A 141 8.05 15.15 10.81
CA GLU A 141 7.18 16.30 10.51
C GLU A 141 5.81 15.85 9.98
N ALA A 142 5.77 14.74 9.25
CA ALA A 142 4.56 14.12 8.76
C ALA A 142 4.72 12.60 8.62
N LEU A 143 3.64 11.84 8.78
CA LEU A 143 3.60 10.39 8.59
C LEU A 143 3.11 10.03 7.18
N SER A 144 3.60 10.73 6.14
CA SER A 144 3.21 10.51 4.76
C SER A 144 4.22 9.62 4.03
N LEU A 145 3.74 8.89 3.01
CA LEU A 145 4.60 8.11 2.10
C LEU A 145 5.72 8.98 1.54
N ARG A 146 5.38 10.20 1.10
CA ARG A 146 6.35 11.14 0.55
C ARG A 146 7.47 11.45 1.52
N GLN A 147 7.17 11.71 2.80
CA GLN A 147 8.23 12.01 3.79
C GLN A 147 9.08 10.79 4.06
N ALA A 148 8.47 9.61 4.26
CA ALA A 148 9.18 8.37 4.48
C ALA A 148 10.11 8.04 3.31
N ALA A 149 9.60 8.11 2.07
CA ALA A 149 10.38 7.84 0.87
C ALA A 149 11.49 8.88 0.62
N THR A 150 11.22 10.18 0.89
CA THR A 150 12.25 11.23 0.78
C THR A 150 13.43 10.94 1.71
N ARG A 151 13.16 10.58 2.95
CA ARG A 151 14.21 10.23 3.91
C ARG A 151 14.94 8.94 3.57
N ALA A 152 14.27 8.00 2.95
CA ALA A 152 14.89 6.79 2.41
C ALA A 152 15.75 7.04 1.16
N GLY A 153 15.69 8.24 0.58
CA GLY A 153 16.37 8.57 -0.68
C GLY A 153 15.65 8.01 -1.92
N LEU A 154 14.38 7.63 -1.77
CA LEU A 154 13.57 6.97 -2.81
C LEU A 154 12.53 7.89 -3.46
N ALA A 155 12.35 9.13 -2.94
CA ALA A 155 11.34 10.04 -3.46
C ALA A 155 11.57 10.38 -4.92
N GLN A 156 10.56 10.13 -5.73
CA GLN A 156 10.53 10.50 -7.15
C GLN A 156 9.82 11.84 -7.35
N ASN A 157 10.03 12.48 -8.50
CA ASN A 157 9.33 13.69 -8.89
C ASN A 157 7.82 13.44 -8.92
N LYS A 158 7.05 14.47 -8.55
CA LYS A 158 5.60 14.46 -8.41
C LYS A 158 4.90 13.84 -9.62
N VAL A 159 4.53 12.57 -9.53
CA VAL A 159 3.59 11.91 -10.44
C VAL A 159 2.22 11.95 -9.75
N ALA A 160 1.14 12.00 -10.51
CA ALA A 160 -0.22 11.84 -9.96
C ALA A 160 -0.28 10.54 -9.15
N HIS A 161 -1.03 10.55 -8.06
CA HIS A 161 -1.25 9.34 -7.25
C HIS A 161 -1.80 8.22 -8.15
N ARG A 162 -1.13 7.09 -8.14
CA ARG A 162 -1.49 5.89 -8.90
C ARG A 162 -1.29 4.69 -7.99
N ALA A 163 -2.32 3.91 -7.84
CA ALA A 163 -2.39 2.85 -6.84
C ALA A 163 -1.19 1.88 -6.90
N LEU A 164 -0.84 1.33 -8.06
CA LEU A 164 0.30 0.41 -8.14
C LEU A 164 1.65 1.10 -7.92
N ALA A 165 1.80 2.35 -8.39
CA ALA A 165 3.05 3.10 -8.19
C ALA A 165 3.27 3.45 -6.72
N ASP A 166 2.20 3.84 -5.99
CA ASP A 166 2.28 4.16 -4.56
C ASP A 166 2.44 2.89 -3.71
N ALA A 167 1.81 1.77 -4.09
CA ALA A 167 2.09 0.46 -3.47
C ALA A 167 3.56 0.04 -3.65
N ARG A 168 4.15 0.26 -4.82
CA ARG A 168 5.56 -0.04 -5.10
C ARG A 168 6.49 0.85 -4.29
N LEU A 169 6.26 2.14 -4.29
CA LEU A 169 7.05 3.07 -3.47
C LEU A 169 6.96 2.72 -1.99
N THR A 170 5.79 2.29 -1.53
CA THR A 170 5.57 1.83 -0.15
C THR A 170 6.40 0.58 0.16
N LEU A 171 6.38 -0.44 -0.71
CA LEU A 171 7.19 -1.65 -0.54
C LEU A 171 8.70 -1.34 -0.51
N GLU A 172 9.20 -0.52 -1.43
CA GLU A 172 10.61 -0.15 -1.49
C GLU A 172 11.04 0.64 -0.25
N THR A 173 10.19 1.57 0.20
CA THR A 173 10.42 2.35 1.42
C THR A 173 10.39 1.45 2.67
N PHE A 174 9.47 0.49 2.71
CA PHE A 174 9.37 -0.49 3.78
C PHE A 174 10.63 -1.37 3.86
N ARG A 175 11.09 -1.90 2.73
CA ARG A 175 12.36 -2.67 2.62
C ARG A 175 13.55 -1.87 3.13
N HIS A 176 13.63 -0.58 2.80
CA HIS A 176 14.69 0.30 3.25
C HIS A 176 14.74 0.39 4.79
N TYR A 177 13.61 0.62 5.44
CA TYR A 177 13.58 0.73 6.90
C TYR A 177 13.79 -0.61 7.61
N VAL A 178 13.20 -1.69 7.11
CA VAL A 178 13.44 -3.05 7.65
C VAL A 178 14.92 -3.43 7.56
N GLY A 179 15.57 -3.15 6.44
CA GLY A 179 17.01 -3.41 6.27
C GLY A 179 17.90 -2.65 7.28
N ARG A 180 17.44 -1.49 7.77
CA ARG A 180 18.14 -0.69 8.78
C ARG A 180 17.85 -1.10 10.23
N LEU A 181 16.82 -1.92 10.46
CA LEU A 181 16.53 -2.52 11.76
C LEU A 181 17.35 -3.79 12.02
N SER A 182 18.00 -4.35 10.99
CA SER A 182 18.94 -5.47 11.18
C SER A 182 20.03 -5.07 12.17
N PRO A 183 20.38 -5.94 13.13
CA PRO A 183 21.50 -5.67 14.03
C PRO A 183 22.73 -5.33 13.18
N ARG A 184 23.36 -4.17 13.42
CA ARG A 184 24.66 -3.89 12.83
C ARG A 184 25.60 -5.00 13.28
N ASP A 185 26.29 -5.64 12.36
CA ASP A 185 27.37 -6.53 12.73
C ASP A 185 28.41 -5.71 13.49
N PRO A 186 28.78 -6.08 14.73
CA PRO A 186 29.79 -5.34 15.49
C PRO A 186 31.12 -5.16 14.75
N ARG A 187 31.35 -5.91 13.66
CA ARG A 187 32.51 -5.83 12.80
C ARG A 187 32.45 -4.68 11.78
N ASP A 188 31.29 -4.06 11.58
CA ASP A 188 31.08 -2.93 10.66
C ASP A 188 31.38 -1.56 11.30
N GLU A 189 31.67 -1.52 12.60
CA GLU A 189 32.20 -0.31 13.24
C GLU A 189 33.67 -0.11 12.83
N ALA A 190 33.89 0.85 11.95
CA ALA A 190 35.24 1.29 11.63
C ALA A 190 35.98 1.70 12.94
N PRO A 191 37.21 1.31 13.15
CA PRO A 191 37.95 1.67 14.38
C PRO A 191 37.99 3.19 14.51
N THR A 192 37.49 3.68 15.64
CA THR A 192 37.56 5.10 16.00
C THR A 192 39.03 5.50 15.97
N PRO A 193 39.43 6.52 15.21
CA PRO A 193 40.83 6.96 15.27
C PRO A 193 41.14 7.40 16.69
N VAL A 194 42.11 6.73 17.31
CA VAL A 194 42.65 7.13 18.60
C VAL A 194 43.42 8.43 18.35
N ALA A 195 42.97 9.50 19.02
CA ALA A 195 43.61 10.82 18.99
C ALA A 195 44.92 10.80 19.76
#